data_b79a10d3827dc62249f7c6e1f40c8e89
#
_entry.id   b79a10d3827dc62249f7c6e1f40c8e89
#
_cell.length_a   1.000
_cell.length_b   1.000
_cell.length_c   1.000
_cell.angle_alpha   90.00
_cell.angle_beta   90.00
_cell.angle_gamma   90.00
#
_symmetry.space_group_name_H-M   'P 1'
#
loop_
_entity.id
_entity.type
_entity.pdbx_description
1 polymer ?
#
loop_
_entity_poly.entity_id
_entity_poly.type
_entity_poly.pdbx_seq_one_letter_code
_entity_poly.pdbx_strand_id
1 'polypeptide(L)'
;MTGSRKTQRKQRRKGRALLFAGTTDMFPDVRYRTGFTAPDPVVYLEKAPRRALVVSRLEYGRAVAAAAASEVYTPEMLKLCGNERRDLGHWALAVARKLRARRVRVPPAFPVGVARVLEAGGIGVDVAQEPIYPERAVKRRDELASIRMSQQAAVIAMRAAISRLAQAEPHLDGTLRYEGKRLESEHLH
;
A
#
# COMPACT_ATOMS: atom_id res chain seq x y z
N MET A 1 -6.08 37.93 6.53
CA MET A 1 -4.76 37.34 6.87
C MET A 1 -4.69 35.81 6.67
N THR A 2 -5.26 35.26 5.58
CA THR A 2 -5.39 33.79 5.34
C THR A 2 -4.43 33.24 4.27
N GLY A 3 -3.66 34.10 3.58
CA GLY A 3 -2.78 33.67 2.49
C GLY A 3 -1.43 33.03 2.93
N SER A 4 -0.90 33.45 4.10
CA SER A 4 0.44 33.05 4.56
C SER A 4 0.55 31.57 4.97
N ARG A 5 -0.50 30.97 5.55
CA ARG A 5 -0.50 29.58 6.00
C ARG A 5 -0.50 28.56 4.84
N LYS A 6 -1.19 28.85 3.73
CA LYS A 6 -1.22 27.98 2.54
C LYS A 6 0.12 27.96 1.82
N THR A 7 0.78 29.10 1.74
CA THR A 7 2.10 29.26 1.07
C THR A 7 3.21 28.61 1.89
N GLN A 8 3.21 28.76 3.21
CA GLN A 8 4.17 28.08 4.10
C GLN A 8 3.97 26.56 4.11
N ARG A 9 2.71 26.06 4.03
CA ARG A 9 2.40 24.63 3.91
C ARG A 9 2.87 24.05 2.57
N LYS A 10 2.82 24.82 1.47
CA LYS A 10 3.32 24.42 0.14
C LYS A 10 4.85 24.43 0.07
N GLN A 11 5.52 25.38 0.73
CA GLN A 11 6.99 25.46 0.83
C GLN A 11 7.57 24.38 1.77
N ARG A 12 6.88 24.01 2.86
CA ARG A 12 7.30 22.90 3.73
C ARG A 12 7.24 21.53 3.02
N ARG A 13 6.43 21.36 1.95
CA ARG A 13 6.36 20.16 1.12
C ARG A 13 7.47 20.07 0.06
N LYS A 14 8.05 21.18 -0.39
CA LYS A 14 9.16 21.21 -1.35
C LYS A 14 10.45 20.78 -0.65
N GLY A 15 10.94 19.57 -0.92
CA GLY A 15 12.29 19.13 -0.58
C GLY A 15 12.42 18.01 0.46
N ARG A 16 11.35 17.59 1.13
CA ARG A 16 11.41 16.43 2.04
C ARG A 16 10.95 15.18 1.32
N ALA A 17 11.85 14.19 1.25
CA ALA A 17 11.52 12.90 0.68
C ALA A 17 10.52 12.15 1.56
N LEU A 18 9.56 11.43 0.95
CA LEU A 18 8.64 10.49 1.61
C LEU A 18 9.11 9.09 1.29
N LEU A 19 9.21 8.24 2.31
CA LEU A 19 9.68 6.86 2.16
C LEU A 19 8.69 5.89 2.80
N PHE A 20 8.39 4.82 2.08
CA PHE A 20 7.60 3.68 2.53
C PHE A 20 8.41 2.40 2.31
N ALA A 21 8.33 1.45 3.23
CA ALA A 21 8.97 0.15 3.12
C ALA A 21 8.06 -0.94 3.71
N GLY A 22 7.54 -1.81 2.88
CA GLY A 22 6.57 -2.85 3.22
C GLY A 22 5.68 -3.22 2.05
N THR A 23 4.63 -4.00 2.29
CA THR A 23 3.68 -4.38 1.25
C THR A 23 2.74 -3.21 0.89
N THR A 24 2.14 -3.28 -0.28
CA THR A 24 1.16 -2.27 -0.73
C THR A 24 -0.14 -2.32 0.08
N ASP A 25 -0.42 -3.44 0.75
CA ASP A 25 -1.57 -3.58 1.66
C ASP A 25 -1.29 -2.91 3.01
N MET A 26 -0.05 -3.05 3.53
CA MET A 26 0.39 -2.35 4.74
C MET A 26 0.42 -0.83 4.52
N PHE A 27 0.81 -0.39 3.32
CA PHE A 27 0.87 1.02 2.95
C PHE A 27 0.04 1.31 1.68
N PRO A 28 -1.30 1.44 1.80
CA PRO A 28 -2.17 1.75 0.66
C PRO A 28 -1.82 3.06 -0.06
N ASP A 29 -1.05 3.93 0.59
CA ASP A 29 -0.53 5.17 0.00
C ASP A 29 0.43 4.89 -1.17
N VAL A 30 1.20 3.81 -1.11
CA VAL A 30 2.06 3.37 -2.20
C VAL A 30 1.22 3.00 -3.43
N ARG A 31 0.18 2.16 -3.25
CA ARG A 31 -0.76 1.82 -4.31
C ARG A 31 -1.45 3.06 -4.89
N TYR A 32 -1.89 3.97 -4.04
CA TYR A 32 -2.52 5.22 -4.48
C TYR A 32 -1.60 6.07 -5.37
N ARG A 33 -0.31 6.14 -5.04
CA ARG A 33 0.67 6.96 -5.75
C ARG A 33 1.23 6.30 -7.00
N THR A 34 1.32 4.98 -7.00
CA THR A 34 1.94 4.23 -8.10
C THR A 34 0.95 3.49 -8.99
N GLY A 35 -0.27 3.23 -8.51
CA GLY A 35 -1.22 2.33 -9.16
C GLY A 35 -0.80 0.84 -9.10
N PHE A 36 0.38 0.56 -8.52
CA PHE A 36 0.98 -0.77 -8.50
C PHE A 36 0.63 -1.51 -7.20
N THR A 37 0.30 -2.79 -7.33
CA THR A 37 0.06 -3.70 -6.22
C THR A 37 1.03 -4.86 -6.31
N ALA A 38 1.77 -5.09 -5.22
CA ALA A 38 2.66 -6.23 -5.07
C ALA A 38 2.34 -6.99 -3.77
N PRO A 39 2.30 -8.33 -3.79
CA PRO A 39 2.21 -9.14 -2.59
C PRO A 39 3.52 -9.07 -1.78
N ASP A 40 4.64 -8.95 -2.47
CA ASP A 40 5.97 -8.80 -1.87
C ASP A 40 6.20 -7.40 -1.32
N PRO A 41 7.03 -7.26 -0.27
CA PRO A 41 7.45 -5.96 0.21
C PRO A 41 8.18 -5.14 -0.85
N VAL A 42 7.90 -3.84 -0.88
CA VAL A 42 8.52 -2.85 -1.78
C VAL A 42 9.08 -1.69 -0.98
N VAL A 43 9.97 -0.93 -1.59
CA VAL A 43 10.38 0.37 -1.06
C VAL A 43 9.97 1.44 -2.07
N TYR A 44 9.21 2.42 -1.62
CA TYR A 44 8.80 3.57 -2.43
C TYR A 44 9.35 4.85 -1.84
N LEU A 45 10.10 5.61 -2.65
CA LEU A 45 10.64 6.92 -2.28
C LEU A 45 10.14 7.99 -3.24
N GLU A 46 9.43 8.98 -2.70
CA GLU A 46 9.01 10.18 -3.42
C GLU A 46 9.84 11.40 -2.99
N LYS A 47 10.63 11.94 -3.91
CA LYS A 47 11.37 13.19 -3.76
C LYS A 47 11.18 13.99 -5.04
N ALA A 48 10.22 14.90 -5.04
CA ALA A 48 9.81 15.63 -6.23
C ALA A 48 10.99 16.26 -7.00
N PRO A 49 11.04 16.12 -8.35
CA PRO A 49 10.03 15.49 -9.20
C PRO A 49 10.14 13.96 -9.30
N ARG A 50 11.16 13.34 -8.71
CA ARG A 50 11.48 11.92 -8.84
C ARG A 50 10.64 11.05 -7.90
N ARG A 51 10.24 9.90 -8.41
CA ARG A 51 9.53 8.83 -7.69
C ARG A 51 10.18 7.51 -8.02
N ALA A 52 10.80 6.87 -7.06
CA ALA A 52 11.48 5.59 -7.22
C ALA A 52 10.73 4.47 -6.51
N LEU A 53 10.61 3.34 -7.17
CA LEU A 53 10.05 2.11 -6.63
C LEU A 53 11.13 1.03 -6.69
N VAL A 54 11.43 0.39 -5.56
CA VAL A 54 12.32 -0.76 -5.47
C VAL A 54 11.46 -1.99 -5.23
N VAL A 55 11.62 -2.99 -6.09
CA VAL A 55 10.83 -4.23 -6.07
C VAL A 55 11.75 -5.44 -6.19
N SER A 56 11.24 -6.62 -5.85
CA SER A 56 11.93 -7.87 -6.12
C SER A 56 12.13 -8.07 -7.63
N ARG A 57 13.10 -8.91 -8.00
CA ARG A 57 13.36 -9.25 -9.41
C ARG A 57 12.13 -9.84 -10.10
N LEU A 58 11.31 -10.60 -9.36
CA LEU A 58 10.08 -11.20 -9.87
C LEU A 58 9.03 -10.14 -10.27
N GLU A 59 8.94 -9.08 -9.49
CA GLU A 59 7.96 -8.01 -9.70
C GLU A 59 8.44 -6.92 -10.69
N TYR A 60 9.73 -6.92 -11.07
CA TYR A 60 10.32 -5.84 -11.85
C TYR A 60 9.60 -5.57 -13.17
N GLY A 61 9.35 -6.62 -13.96
CA GLY A 61 8.68 -6.46 -15.26
C GLY A 61 7.28 -5.87 -15.13
N ARG A 62 6.50 -6.34 -14.14
CA ARG A 62 5.17 -5.80 -13.83
C ARG A 62 5.23 -4.35 -13.37
N ALA A 63 6.19 -4.03 -12.51
CA ALA A 63 6.36 -2.68 -11.98
C ALA A 63 6.75 -1.68 -13.07
N VAL A 64 7.64 -2.05 -13.99
CA VAL A 64 8.02 -1.20 -15.14
C VAL A 64 6.82 -0.94 -16.05
N ALA A 65 5.98 -1.94 -16.28
CA ALA A 65 4.82 -1.81 -17.16
C ALA A 65 3.64 -1.04 -16.53
N ALA A 66 3.44 -1.15 -15.22
CA ALA A 66 2.20 -0.70 -14.57
C ALA A 66 2.39 0.43 -13.54
N ALA A 67 3.58 0.59 -12.95
CA ALA A 67 3.76 1.57 -11.89
C ALA A 67 3.93 2.99 -12.43
N ALA A 68 3.17 3.93 -11.90
CA ALA A 68 3.35 5.37 -12.13
C ALA A 68 4.54 5.93 -11.32
N ALA A 69 5.71 5.27 -11.42
CA ALA A 69 6.98 5.69 -10.85
C ALA A 69 7.89 6.21 -11.97
N SER A 70 8.73 7.22 -11.67
CA SER A 70 9.70 7.70 -12.65
C SER A 70 10.89 6.76 -12.82
N GLU A 71 11.12 5.93 -11.82
CA GLU A 71 12.26 5.02 -11.76
C GLU A 71 11.87 3.75 -11.02
N VAL A 72 12.17 2.59 -11.61
CA VAL A 72 11.97 1.27 -10.98
C VAL A 72 13.33 0.59 -10.86
N TYR A 73 13.61 0.04 -9.70
CA TYR A 73 14.87 -0.61 -9.39
C TYR A 73 14.65 -2.01 -8.81
N THR A 74 15.63 -2.87 -9.02
CA THR A 74 15.83 -4.07 -8.21
C THR A 74 17.02 -3.86 -7.25
N PRO A 75 17.16 -4.67 -6.20
CA PRO A 75 18.33 -4.62 -5.31
C PRO A 75 19.67 -4.72 -6.06
N GLU A 76 19.73 -5.55 -7.12
CA GLU A 76 20.93 -5.73 -7.96
C GLU A 76 21.28 -4.43 -8.71
N MET A 77 20.28 -3.74 -9.27
CA MET A 77 20.48 -2.45 -9.95
C MET A 77 20.99 -1.37 -8.99
N LEU A 78 20.68 -1.51 -7.69
CA LEU A 78 21.20 -0.66 -6.62
C LEU A 78 22.55 -1.14 -6.08
N LYS A 79 23.16 -2.17 -6.71
CA LYS A 79 24.45 -2.77 -6.34
C LYS A 79 24.48 -3.41 -4.95
N LEU A 80 23.34 -3.86 -4.44
CA LEU A 80 23.26 -4.61 -3.20
C LEU A 80 23.72 -6.05 -3.40
N CYS A 81 24.41 -6.61 -2.42
CA CYS A 81 25.02 -7.94 -2.49
C CYS A 81 24.63 -8.81 -1.29
N GLY A 82 24.72 -10.13 -1.45
CA GLY A 82 24.50 -11.06 -0.33
C GLY A 82 23.15 -10.85 0.37
N ASN A 83 23.21 -10.75 1.68
CA ASN A 83 22.02 -10.57 2.53
C ASN A 83 21.33 -9.20 2.35
N GLU A 84 22.06 -8.19 1.89
CA GLU A 84 21.48 -6.86 1.64
C GLU A 84 20.36 -6.89 0.59
N ARG A 85 20.43 -7.84 -0.37
CA ARG A 85 19.39 -8.01 -1.39
C ARG A 85 18.04 -8.42 -0.83
N ARG A 86 18.01 -8.98 0.38
CA ARG A 86 16.78 -9.45 1.05
C ARG A 86 16.33 -8.51 2.17
N ASP A 87 17.10 -7.47 2.45
CA ASP A 87 16.84 -6.53 3.55
C ASP A 87 16.26 -5.22 3.04
N LEU A 88 15.03 -4.94 3.42
CA LEU A 88 14.32 -3.71 3.08
C LEU A 88 15.02 -2.44 3.59
N GLY A 89 15.75 -2.54 4.70
CA GLY A 89 16.54 -1.42 5.23
C GLY A 89 17.64 -1.01 4.25
N HIS A 90 18.35 -1.98 3.70
CA HIS A 90 19.37 -1.74 2.69
C HIS A 90 18.79 -1.25 1.36
N TRP A 91 17.61 -1.73 0.94
CA TRP A 91 16.92 -1.19 -0.22
C TRP A 91 16.57 0.29 -0.02
N ALA A 92 16.00 0.60 1.15
CA ALA A 92 15.64 1.97 1.51
C ALA A 92 16.86 2.90 1.55
N LEU A 93 17.95 2.45 2.16
CA LEU A 93 19.21 3.20 2.24
C LEU A 93 19.81 3.45 0.84
N ALA A 94 19.86 2.40 0.02
CA ALA A 94 20.42 2.50 -1.34
C ALA A 94 19.63 3.47 -2.22
N VAL A 95 18.28 3.39 -2.22
CA VAL A 95 17.46 4.30 -3.01
C VAL A 95 17.48 5.72 -2.45
N ALA A 96 17.56 5.89 -1.13
CA ALA A 96 17.71 7.21 -0.51
C ALA A 96 19.02 7.90 -0.95
N ARG A 97 20.13 7.15 -0.96
CA ARG A 97 21.43 7.62 -1.47
C ARG A 97 21.38 7.94 -2.97
N LYS A 98 20.74 7.06 -3.77
CA LYS A 98 20.55 7.23 -5.22
C LYS A 98 19.81 8.52 -5.56
N LEU A 99 18.77 8.86 -4.77
CA LEU A 99 18.01 10.09 -4.91
C LEU A 99 18.59 11.26 -4.10
N ARG A 100 19.76 11.07 -3.47
CA ARG A 100 20.44 12.09 -2.64
C ARG A 100 19.49 12.65 -1.56
N ALA A 101 18.69 11.79 -0.93
CA ALA A 101 17.85 12.16 0.19
C ALA A 101 18.68 12.04 1.49
N ARG A 102 18.95 13.15 2.15
CA ARG A 102 19.65 13.17 3.44
C ARG A 102 18.71 13.02 4.63
N ARG A 103 17.41 13.23 4.40
CA ARG A 103 16.35 13.10 5.39
C ARG A 103 15.08 12.64 4.72
N VAL A 104 14.38 11.70 5.34
CA VAL A 104 13.10 11.14 4.84
C VAL A 104 12.02 11.29 5.89
N ARG A 105 10.78 11.45 5.44
CA ARG A 105 9.60 11.29 6.27
C ARG A 105 9.00 9.92 6.01
N VAL A 106 8.60 9.24 7.07
CA VAL A 106 8.05 7.89 7.04
C VAL A 106 6.68 7.85 7.72
N PRO A 107 5.77 6.94 7.35
CA PRO A 107 4.50 6.78 8.06
C PRO A 107 4.72 6.35 9.51
N PRO A 108 3.76 6.59 10.44
CA PRO A 108 3.89 6.16 11.84
C PRO A 108 4.11 4.66 12.01
N ALA A 109 3.50 3.83 11.14
CA ALA A 109 3.66 2.37 11.14
C ALA A 109 4.92 1.88 10.41
N PHE A 110 5.91 2.77 10.17
CA PHE A 110 7.13 2.40 9.46
C PHE A 110 7.97 1.40 10.27
N PRO A 111 8.53 0.34 9.64
CA PRO A 111 9.30 -0.67 10.35
C PRO A 111 10.53 -0.07 11.03
N VAL A 112 10.63 -0.24 12.35
CA VAL A 112 11.74 0.31 13.15
C VAL A 112 13.11 -0.21 12.73
N GLY A 113 13.19 -1.47 12.28
CA GLY A 113 14.43 -2.06 11.75
C GLY A 113 14.94 -1.31 10.53
N VAL A 114 14.03 -0.95 9.59
CA VAL A 114 14.39 -0.15 8.41
C VAL A 114 14.83 1.27 8.80
N ALA A 115 14.14 1.89 9.77
CA ALA A 115 14.52 3.20 10.27
C ALA A 115 15.96 3.21 10.83
N ARG A 116 16.31 2.20 11.63
CA ARG A 116 17.66 2.06 12.20
C ARG A 116 18.75 1.90 11.14
N VAL A 117 18.49 1.15 10.07
CA VAL A 117 19.44 1.01 8.95
C VAL A 117 19.64 2.34 8.24
N LEU A 118 18.57 3.11 8.03
CA LEU A 118 18.64 4.46 7.45
C LEU A 118 19.47 5.41 8.32
N GLU A 119 19.21 5.44 9.62
CA GLU A 119 19.92 6.31 10.58
C GLU A 119 21.39 5.93 10.68
N ALA A 120 21.71 4.64 10.80
CA ALA A 120 23.09 4.15 10.76
C ALA A 120 23.79 4.50 9.46
N GLY A 121 23.04 4.56 8.34
CA GLY A 121 23.54 4.99 7.03
C GLY A 121 23.62 6.50 6.84
N GLY A 122 23.34 7.31 7.88
CA GLY A 122 23.43 8.79 7.86
C GLY A 122 22.20 9.47 7.26
N ILE A 123 21.06 8.79 7.12
CA ILE A 123 19.81 9.35 6.65
C ILE A 123 18.91 9.68 7.85
N GLY A 124 18.59 10.96 8.04
CA GLY A 124 17.65 11.35 9.10
C GLY A 124 16.23 10.86 8.83
N VAL A 125 15.57 10.32 9.87
CA VAL A 125 14.20 9.80 9.76
C VAL A 125 13.26 10.66 10.61
N ASP A 126 12.21 11.18 9.99
CA ASP A 126 11.15 11.94 10.67
C ASP A 126 9.81 11.22 10.44
N VAL A 127 8.98 11.10 11.46
CA VAL A 127 7.62 10.56 11.31
C VAL A 127 6.75 11.61 10.61
N ALA A 128 6.03 11.19 9.58
CA ALA A 128 5.10 12.04 8.86
C ALA A 128 3.79 12.19 9.65
N GLN A 129 3.18 13.36 9.56
CA GLN A 129 1.83 13.56 10.08
C GLN A 129 0.80 12.95 9.12
N GLU A 130 -0.12 12.19 9.64
CA GLU A 130 -1.25 11.63 8.89
C GLU A 130 -2.41 12.63 8.77
N PRO A 131 -3.20 12.55 7.69
CA PRO A 131 -3.01 11.71 6.52
C PRO A 131 -1.85 12.19 5.63
N ILE A 132 -1.02 11.27 5.13
CA ILE A 132 0.13 11.61 4.28
C ILE A 132 -0.33 12.21 2.95
N TYR A 133 -1.34 11.59 2.35
CA TYR A 133 -2.02 12.08 1.13
C TYR A 133 -3.49 12.37 1.45
N PRO A 134 -3.82 13.56 1.96
CA PRO A 134 -5.21 13.91 2.32
C PRO A 134 -6.16 13.89 1.12
N GLU A 135 -5.64 14.02 -0.10
CA GLU A 135 -6.41 13.91 -1.33
C GLU A 135 -7.06 12.54 -1.55
N ARG A 136 -6.56 11.47 -0.89
CA ARG A 136 -7.19 10.13 -0.91
C ARG A 136 -8.58 10.10 -0.28
N ALA A 137 -8.91 11.06 0.56
CA ALA A 137 -10.25 11.15 1.16
C ALA A 137 -11.32 11.37 0.09
N VAL A 138 -10.98 12.09 -0.97
CA VAL A 138 -11.88 12.33 -2.11
C VAL A 138 -11.57 11.32 -3.20
N LYS A 139 -12.50 10.38 -3.43
CA LYS A 139 -12.33 9.29 -4.41
C LYS A 139 -12.47 9.80 -5.83
N ARG A 140 -11.64 9.31 -6.72
CA ARG A 140 -11.73 9.54 -8.16
C ARG A 140 -12.91 8.77 -8.75
N ARG A 141 -13.29 9.11 -9.98
CA ARG A 141 -14.43 8.46 -10.67
C ARG A 141 -14.20 6.96 -10.90
N ASP A 142 -12.99 6.57 -11.27
CA ASP A 142 -12.57 5.18 -11.45
C ASP A 142 -12.60 4.38 -10.14
N GLU A 143 -12.12 5.00 -9.05
CA GLU A 143 -12.18 4.42 -7.70
C GLU A 143 -13.64 4.23 -7.24
N LEU A 144 -14.50 5.22 -7.48
CA LEU A 144 -15.93 5.13 -7.16
C LEU A 144 -16.62 4.03 -7.95
N ALA A 145 -16.29 3.86 -9.25
CA ALA A 145 -16.86 2.79 -10.07
C ALA A 145 -16.48 1.41 -9.50
N SER A 146 -15.20 1.21 -9.15
CA SER A 146 -14.71 -0.04 -8.55
C SER A 146 -15.36 -0.32 -7.19
N ILE A 147 -15.50 0.70 -6.33
CA ILE A 147 -16.17 0.57 -5.02
C ILE A 147 -17.63 0.16 -5.22
N ARG A 148 -18.35 0.80 -6.15
CA ARG A 148 -19.76 0.45 -6.45
C ARG A 148 -19.91 -0.99 -6.91
N MET A 149 -19.05 -1.45 -7.83
CA MET A 149 -19.06 -2.84 -8.30
C MET A 149 -18.85 -3.83 -7.13
N SER A 150 -17.83 -3.58 -6.29
CA SER A 150 -17.57 -4.44 -5.14
C SER A 150 -18.72 -4.45 -4.14
N GLN A 151 -19.35 -3.30 -3.89
CA GLN A 151 -20.52 -3.19 -3.02
C GLN A 151 -21.73 -3.93 -3.60
N GLN A 152 -22.00 -3.81 -4.90
CA GLN A 152 -23.08 -4.54 -5.55
C GLN A 152 -22.89 -6.05 -5.44
N ALA A 153 -21.68 -6.55 -5.68
CA ALA A 153 -21.36 -7.97 -5.53
C ALA A 153 -21.59 -8.43 -4.06
N ALA A 154 -21.13 -7.67 -3.07
CA ALA A 154 -21.35 -7.98 -1.66
C ALA A 154 -22.83 -7.98 -1.28
N VAL A 155 -23.63 -7.04 -1.80
CA VAL A 155 -25.09 -6.99 -1.56
C VAL A 155 -25.79 -8.20 -2.16
N ILE A 156 -25.41 -8.59 -3.39
CA ILE A 156 -25.98 -9.78 -4.04
C ILE A 156 -25.68 -11.04 -3.24
N ALA A 157 -24.41 -11.25 -2.85
CA ALA A 157 -24.00 -12.38 -2.05
C ALA A 157 -24.72 -12.43 -0.70
N MET A 158 -24.80 -11.30 0.00
CA MET A 158 -25.50 -11.21 1.29
C MET A 158 -27.00 -11.53 1.16
N ARG A 159 -27.67 -11.01 0.10
CA ARG A 159 -29.08 -11.30 -0.16
C ARG A 159 -29.30 -12.78 -0.46
N ALA A 160 -28.42 -13.42 -1.21
CA ALA A 160 -28.49 -14.85 -1.49
C ALA A 160 -28.35 -15.68 -0.20
N ALA A 161 -27.37 -15.34 0.66
CA ALA A 161 -27.20 -16.00 1.95
C ALA A 161 -28.42 -15.82 2.86
N ILE A 162 -28.94 -14.61 3.00
CA ILE A 162 -30.15 -14.35 3.80
C ILE A 162 -31.36 -15.11 3.25
N SER A 163 -31.53 -15.16 1.94
CA SER A 163 -32.64 -15.89 1.32
C SER A 163 -32.56 -17.39 1.60
N ARG A 164 -31.39 -17.98 1.50
CA ARG A 164 -31.17 -19.40 1.85
C ARG A 164 -31.46 -19.68 3.32
N LEU A 165 -30.99 -18.83 4.21
CA LEU A 165 -31.27 -18.95 5.65
C LEU A 165 -32.76 -18.81 5.98
N ALA A 166 -33.45 -17.88 5.34
CA ALA A 166 -34.88 -17.64 5.54
C ALA A 166 -35.76 -18.81 5.03
N GLN A 167 -35.28 -19.57 4.06
CA GLN A 167 -35.95 -20.72 3.50
C GLN A 167 -35.52 -22.07 4.15
N ALA A 168 -34.51 -22.01 5.04
CA ALA A 168 -34.03 -23.19 5.71
C ALA A 168 -34.97 -23.60 6.85
N GLU A 169 -35.21 -24.89 6.97
CA GLU A 169 -36.09 -25.51 7.98
C GLU A 169 -35.27 -26.07 9.14
N PRO A 170 -35.71 -25.84 10.41
CA PRO A 170 -35.08 -26.50 11.56
C PRO A 170 -35.33 -28.01 11.50
N HIS A 171 -34.27 -28.79 11.72
CA HIS A 171 -34.36 -30.23 11.80
C HIS A 171 -34.24 -30.73 13.26
N LEU A 172 -34.77 -31.90 13.55
CA LEU A 172 -34.80 -32.47 14.92
C LEU A 172 -33.42 -32.68 15.55
N ASP A 173 -32.37 -32.78 14.71
CA ASP A 173 -30.97 -32.91 15.15
C ASP A 173 -30.33 -31.56 15.49
N GLY A 174 -31.11 -30.47 15.52
CA GLY A 174 -30.63 -29.12 15.82
C GLY A 174 -29.91 -28.41 14.67
N THR A 175 -29.92 -29.00 13.46
CA THR A 175 -29.34 -28.39 12.26
C THR A 175 -30.40 -27.68 11.43
N LEU A 176 -29.95 -26.79 10.53
CA LEU A 176 -30.80 -26.23 9.49
C LEU A 176 -30.67 -27.03 8.20
N ARG A 177 -31.78 -27.17 7.48
CA ARG A 177 -31.83 -27.81 6.16
C ARG A 177 -32.39 -26.87 5.13
N TYR A 178 -31.76 -26.87 3.97
CA TYR A 178 -32.20 -26.12 2.79
C TYR A 178 -32.27 -27.10 1.60
N GLU A 179 -33.41 -27.18 0.93
CA GLU A 179 -33.66 -28.15 -0.14
C GLU A 179 -33.33 -29.60 0.25
N GLY A 180 -33.69 -29.97 1.48
CA GLY A 180 -33.47 -31.33 2.04
C GLY A 180 -32.03 -31.65 2.46
N LYS A 181 -31.05 -30.75 2.22
CA LYS A 181 -29.65 -30.92 2.62
C LYS A 181 -29.32 -30.07 3.84
N ARG A 182 -28.40 -30.59 4.67
CA ARG A 182 -27.86 -29.82 5.80
C ARG A 182 -27.22 -28.55 5.29
N LEU A 183 -27.60 -27.39 5.86
CA LEU A 183 -27.04 -26.12 5.52
C LEU A 183 -25.75 -25.89 6.32
N GLU A 184 -24.64 -25.76 5.62
CA GLU A 184 -23.32 -25.47 6.17
C GLU A 184 -22.80 -24.14 5.62
N SER A 185 -21.79 -23.54 6.30
CA SER A 185 -21.23 -22.24 5.90
C SER A 185 -20.73 -22.24 4.46
N GLU A 186 -20.16 -23.37 4.00
CA GLU A 186 -19.67 -23.56 2.64
C GLU A 186 -20.77 -23.43 1.57
N HIS A 187 -22.03 -23.71 1.93
CA HIS A 187 -23.17 -23.59 1.02
C HIS A 187 -23.69 -22.14 0.86
N LEU A 188 -23.13 -21.19 1.65
CA LEU A 188 -23.52 -19.78 1.61
C LEU A 188 -22.60 -18.94 0.73
N HIS A 189 -21.57 -19.54 0.13
CA HIS A 189 -20.62 -18.87 -0.77
C HIS A 189 -21.06 -18.92 -2.23
#